data_dbbbb44c42ffdd54b3a7cf717cd5c06d
#
_entry.id   dbbbb44c42ffdd54b3a7cf717cd5c06d
#
_cell.length_a   1.000
_cell.length_b   1.000
_cell.length_c   1.000
_cell.angle_alpha   90.00
_cell.angle_beta   90.00
_cell.angle_gamma   90.00
#
_symmetry.space_group_name_H-M   'P 1'
#
loop_
_entity.id
_entity.type
_entity.pdbx_description
1 polymer ?
#
loop_
_entity_poly.entity_id
_entity_poly.type
_entity_poly.pdbx_seq_one_letter_code
_entity_poly.pdbx_strand_id
1 'polypeptide(L)'
;MGAFTLPSTEGRTVAVLGGGVLGRRIACGWAASGFDVVIRDPSPEQRAAAVEYCNTTMSLYSDSETRGTVAAFEDLSEAVANAWLVIEAVPEKLPLKISTFADLENLTPHDAILCTNSSSYKSREMIGGLQPETRRRVLNMHYYMPPENCVVELMTDGETDDSIFPFLYQKLEEIKFQPYIARKESTGLIYNRLWAAIKREVLNILAEEVSTPEEIEKLWKEMWSGKERGPVEMMDAVGLDTVSFIEQHYIAERGLPDTPVKFLQKYIDEGRLGAKSDKGGLLPPTKAIEQDHASSLYFLDIGLSSGNAKSYASAGRVLVGSSDRKPMKTLVSGQRMPDGIDISKSAGKLFWTCMGNPSANDGAVFSCNLDGTDLKEIVPQGLVHTPKQLTVDNTNSKLYFADREGMRIIRCNFDGSDLQVLVQTGDWQVDEDMLDPKRWCVGITVSPPTGKFYWTQKGPSKGGKGRILRANIDFQPGEDAKTRTDIEVLFQGLPEPIDLEVDEDENVLYWTDRGELPNGNTINRAKLDGVTKDHHDGASQSGKDYEILTRGLHEAIGIKLDSKNRRIFVTDLGGSVYQFDIDGGNKKRVYEGSGAFTGITMA
;
A
#
# COMPACT_ATOMS: atom_id res chain seq x y z
N MET A 1 5.50 -9.29 45.19
CA MET A 1 4.15 -9.33 44.56
C MET A 1 4.18 -10.39 43.47
N GLY A 2 3.09 -11.17 43.28
CA GLY A 2 2.99 -12.15 42.18
C GLY A 2 3.03 -11.47 40.81
N ALA A 3 3.33 -12.23 39.72
CA ALA A 3 3.24 -11.73 38.37
C ALA A 3 1.79 -11.33 38.03
N PHE A 4 1.60 -10.31 37.21
CA PHE A 4 0.28 -9.95 36.68
C PHE A 4 -0.24 -11.08 35.79
N THR A 5 -1.50 -11.43 35.94
CA THR A 5 -2.12 -12.47 35.10
C THR A 5 -2.77 -11.79 33.89
N LEU A 6 -2.25 -12.04 32.70
CA LEU A 6 -2.81 -11.51 31.47
C LEU A 6 -4.25 -12.02 31.25
N PRO A 7 -5.17 -11.17 30.76
CA PRO A 7 -6.56 -11.56 30.56
C PRO A 7 -6.71 -12.55 29.39
N SER A 8 -7.67 -13.49 29.53
CA SER A 8 -8.22 -14.17 28.36
C SER A 8 -9.06 -13.16 27.54
N THR A 9 -8.95 -13.24 26.22
CA THR A 9 -9.79 -12.44 25.31
C THR A 9 -11.04 -13.19 24.84
N GLU A 10 -11.10 -14.51 25.07
CA GLU A 10 -12.20 -15.36 24.61
C GLU A 10 -13.51 -15.07 25.36
N GLY A 11 -14.56 -14.77 24.61
CA GLY A 11 -15.88 -14.43 25.16
C GLY A 11 -15.92 -13.15 25.97
N ARG A 12 -14.89 -12.29 25.88
CA ARG A 12 -14.79 -11.00 26.58
C ARG A 12 -14.73 -9.83 25.61
N THR A 13 -15.10 -8.64 26.11
CA THR A 13 -15.27 -7.45 25.28
C THR A 13 -14.10 -6.48 25.40
N VAL A 14 -13.93 -5.65 24.39
CA VAL A 14 -13.16 -4.40 24.45
C VAL A 14 -14.15 -3.27 24.76
N ALA A 15 -13.96 -2.57 25.87
CA ALA A 15 -14.79 -1.43 26.25
C ALA A 15 -14.10 -0.11 25.87
N VAL A 16 -14.81 0.76 25.15
CA VAL A 16 -14.36 2.10 24.77
C VAL A 16 -15.23 3.14 25.46
N LEU A 17 -14.61 3.95 26.31
CA LEU A 17 -15.30 4.99 27.09
C LEU A 17 -15.23 6.33 26.37
N GLY A 18 -16.34 6.74 25.75
CA GLY A 18 -16.50 7.90 24.90
C GLY A 18 -16.88 7.51 23.47
N GLY A 19 -18.11 7.84 23.03
CA GLY A 19 -18.65 7.57 21.69
C GLY A 19 -18.35 8.68 20.67
N GLY A 20 -17.47 9.64 21.02
CA GLY A 20 -17.07 10.74 20.15
C GLY A 20 -16.29 10.28 18.90
N VAL A 21 -15.79 11.25 18.11
CA VAL A 21 -15.14 10.97 16.81
C VAL A 21 -14.03 9.92 16.91
N LEU A 22 -13.13 10.04 17.89
CA LEU A 22 -12.01 9.09 18.01
C LEU A 22 -12.46 7.77 18.66
N GLY A 23 -13.30 7.82 19.71
CA GLY A 23 -13.72 6.61 20.41
C GLY A 23 -14.49 5.64 19.51
N ARG A 24 -15.43 6.12 18.67
CA ARG A 24 -16.13 5.26 17.70
C ARG A 24 -15.21 4.66 16.64
N ARG A 25 -14.13 5.37 16.25
CA ARG A 25 -13.11 4.88 15.32
C ARG A 25 -12.26 3.78 15.94
N ILE A 26 -11.86 3.95 17.21
CA ILE A 26 -11.17 2.91 17.98
C ILE A 26 -12.05 1.67 18.10
N ALA A 27 -13.29 1.84 18.51
CA ALA A 27 -14.28 0.77 18.64
C ALA A 27 -14.48 0.01 17.32
N CYS A 28 -14.60 0.75 16.20
CA CYS A 28 -14.75 0.18 14.88
C CYS A 28 -13.53 -0.68 14.47
N GLY A 29 -12.31 -0.25 14.76
CA GLY A 29 -11.09 -1.00 14.45
C GLY A 29 -11.03 -2.37 15.16
N TRP A 30 -11.39 -2.42 16.43
CA TRP A 30 -11.47 -3.67 17.19
C TRP A 30 -12.60 -4.58 16.68
N ALA A 31 -13.81 -4.02 16.47
CA ALA A 31 -14.96 -4.79 16.00
C ALA A 31 -14.76 -5.34 14.58
N ALA A 32 -14.16 -4.58 13.69
CA ALA A 32 -13.86 -5.00 12.32
C ALA A 32 -12.91 -6.22 12.25
N SER A 33 -12.20 -6.50 13.35
CA SER A 33 -11.22 -7.59 13.43
C SER A 33 -11.69 -8.76 14.32
N GLY A 34 -12.99 -8.83 14.62
CA GLY A 34 -13.63 -9.97 15.29
C GLY A 34 -13.74 -9.85 16.82
N PHE A 35 -13.36 -8.72 17.43
CA PHE A 35 -13.57 -8.52 18.86
C PHE A 35 -14.95 -7.92 19.13
N ASP A 36 -15.69 -8.45 20.12
CA ASP A 36 -16.90 -7.83 20.61
C ASP A 36 -16.55 -6.55 21.34
N VAL A 37 -17.21 -5.46 20.98
CA VAL A 37 -16.91 -4.11 21.48
C VAL A 37 -18.14 -3.50 22.17
N VAL A 38 -17.88 -2.88 23.30
CA VAL A 38 -18.88 -2.10 24.03
C VAL A 38 -18.44 -0.64 24.08
N ILE A 39 -19.33 0.26 23.69
CA ILE A 39 -19.09 1.71 23.75
C ILE A 39 -19.89 2.28 24.90
N ARG A 40 -19.23 3.01 25.80
CA ARG A 40 -19.92 3.74 26.86
C ARG A 40 -19.92 5.23 26.56
N ASP A 41 -21.09 5.85 26.54
CA ASP A 41 -21.22 7.32 26.48
C ASP A 41 -22.50 7.78 27.20
N PRO A 42 -22.49 8.89 27.96
CA PRO A 42 -23.70 9.40 28.61
C PRO A 42 -24.74 9.95 27.62
N SER A 43 -24.30 10.45 26.43
CA SER A 43 -25.18 10.99 25.40
C SER A 43 -25.81 9.88 24.54
N PRO A 44 -27.14 9.78 24.46
CA PRO A 44 -27.80 8.82 23.57
C PRO A 44 -27.47 9.08 22.09
N GLU A 45 -27.28 10.33 21.69
CA GLU A 45 -26.91 10.71 20.32
C GLU A 45 -25.49 10.17 19.98
N GLN A 46 -24.52 10.29 20.90
CA GLN A 46 -23.17 9.76 20.66
C GLN A 46 -23.19 8.23 20.63
N ARG A 47 -23.98 7.57 21.47
CA ARG A 47 -24.14 6.11 21.44
C ARG A 47 -24.69 5.64 20.09
N ALA A 48 -25.78 6.25 19.62
CA ALA A 48 -26.39 5.91 18.33
C ALA A 48 -25.42 6.15 17.16
N ALA A 49 -24.79 7.32 17.11
CA ALA A 49 -23.84 7.67 16.06
C ALA A 49 -22.60 6.75 16.05
N ALA A 50 -22.13 6.29 17.21
CA ALA A 50 -20.99 5.40 17.31
C ALA A 50 -21.30 3.98 16.79
N VAL A 51 -22.48 3.44 17.14
CA VAL A 51 -22.94 2.14 16.62
C VAL A 51 -23.19 2.20 15.12
N GLU A 52 -23.84 3.25 14.63
CA GLU A 52 -24.07 3.47 13.20
C GLU A 52 -22.75 3.56 12.42
N TYR A 53 -21.79 4.35 12.93
CA TYR A 53 -20.46 4.45 12.34
C TYR A 53 -19.80 3.07 12.21
N CYS A 54 -19.78 2.27 13.26
CA CYS A 54 -19.21 0.94 13.20
C CYS A 54 -19.93 0.07 12.16
N ASN A 55 -21.24 0.01 12.18
CA ASN A 55 -22.04 -0.82 11.27
C ASN A 55 -21.82 -0.46 9.79
N THR A 56 -21.56 0.81 9.49
CA THR A 56 -21.39 1.30 8.11
C THR A 56 -19.96 1.30 7.61
N THR A 57 -18.96 1.32 8.53
CA THR A 57 -17.55 1.58 8.13
C THR A 57 -16.55 0.49 8.49
N MET A 58 -16.96 -0.63 9.12
CA MET A 58 -16.05 -1.74 9.47
C MET A 58 -15.22 -2.25 8.28
N SER A 59 -15.81 -2.24 7.06
CA SER A 59 -15.11 -2.65 5.84
C SER A 59 -13.91 -1.77 5.47
N LEU A 60 -13.81 -0.56 6.02
CA LEU A 60 -12.65 0.32 5.83
C LEU A 60 -11.47 -0.05 6.74
N TYR A 61 -11.69 -0.86 7.77
CA TYR A 61 -10.69 -1.23 8.77
C TYR A 61 -10.10 -2.61 8.55
N SER A 62 -10.93 -3.55 8.09
CA SER A 62 -10.51 -4.95 7.89
C SER A 62 -11.36 -5.62 6.82
N ASP A 63 -10.71 -6.47 6.02
CA ASP A 63 -11.36 -7.36 5.05
C ASP A 63 -11.82 -8.68 5.68
N SER A 64 -11.66 -8.85 7.00
CA SER A 64 -12.07 -10.06 7.71
C SER A 64 -13.58 -10.30 7.57
N GLU A 65 -13.97 -11.53 7.26
CA GLU A 65 -15.36 -11.96 7.33
C GLU A 65 -15.85 -12.10 8.79
N THR A 66 -14.92 -12.39 9.71
CA THR A 66 -15.23 -12.47 11.14
C THR A 66 -15.24 -11.07 11.73
N ARG A 67 -16.44 -10.61 12.09
CA ARG A 67 -16.66 -9.32 12.73
C ARG A 67 -17.20 -9.52 14.13
N GLY A 68 -16.75 -8.69 15.07
CA GLY A 68 -17.31 -8.62 16.39
C GLY A 68 -18.62 -7.81 16.40
N THR A 69 -19.39 -7.99 17.45
CA THR A 69 -20.58 -7.19 17.73
C THR A 69 -20.22 -5.83 18.33
N VAL A 70 -21.10 -4.84 18.12
CA VAL A 70 -20.96 -3.52 18.74
C VAL A 70 -22.23 -3.20 19.51
N ALA A 71 -22.08 -3.00 20.82
CA ALA A 71 -23.14 -2.54 21.70
C ALA A 71 -22.77 -1.19 22.34
N ALA A 72 -23.76 -0.42 22.78
CA ALA A 72 -23.51 0.84 23.46
C ALA A 72 -24.39 0.99 24.71
N PHE A 73 -23.79 1.45 25.82
CA PHE A 73 -24.43 1.60 27.11
C PHE A 73 -24.23 3.01 27.68
N GLU A 74 -25.18 3.44 28.48
CA GLU A 74 -25.03 4.64 29.30
C GLU A 74 -24.30 4.36 30.60
N ASP A 75 -24.67 3.24 31.23
CA ASP A 75 -24.10 2.81 32.51
C ASP A 75 -22.68 2.27 32.32
N LEU A 76 -21.76 2.75 33.18
CA LEU A 76 -20.36 2.34 33.14
C LEU A 76 -20.19 0.90 33.59
N SER A 77 -20.92 0.48 34.62
CA SER A 77 -20.78 -0.86 35.21
C SER A 77 -21.21 -1.95 34.21
N GLU A 78 -22.30 -1.71 33.44
CA GLU A 78 -22.74 -2.62 32.39
C GLU A 78 -21.70 -2.70 31.26
N ALA A 79 -21.12 -1.56 30.88
CA ALA A 79 -20.18 -1.49 29.76
C ALA A 79 -18.85 -2.23 30.02
N VAL A 80 -18.39 -2.26 31.27
CA VAL A 80 -17.06 -2.80 31.59
C VAL A 80 -17.08 -4.15 32.31
N ALA A 81 -18.26 -4.66 32.67
CA ALA A 81 -18.41 -5.87 33.50
C ALA A 81 -17.68 -7.11 32.93
N ASN A 82 -17.62 -7.25 31.62
CA ASN A 82 -16.96 -8.38 30.93
C ASN A 82 -15.75 -7.93 30.09
N ALA A 83 -15.21 -6.72 30.31
CA ALA A 83 -14.11 -6.22 29.53
C ALA A 83 -12.78 -6.88 29.91
N TRP A 84 -11.99 -7.29 28.90
CA TRP A 84 -10.59 -7.65 29.08
C TRP A 84 -9.66 -6.45 28.83
N LEU A 85 -10.14 -5.46 28.06
CA LEU A 85 -9.46 -4.21 27.75
C LEU A 85 -10.45 -3.06 27.87
N VAL A 86 -10.07 -2.00 28.58
CA VAL A 86 -10.83 -0.75 28.67
C VAL A 86 -9.98 0.38 28.11
N ILE A 87 -10.50 1.12 27.13
CA ILE A 87 -9.84 2.25 26.48
C ILE A 87 -10.62 3.52 26.83
N GLU A 88 -10.05 4.34 27.69
CA GLU A 88 -10.63 5.62 28.10
C GLU A 88 -10.34 6.67 27.02
N ALA A 89 -11.39 7.19 26.40
CA ALA A 89 -11.39 8.26 25.40
C ALA A 89 -12.41 9.36 25.72
N VAL A 90 -12.61 9.61 27.02
CA VAL A 90 -13.46 10.70 27.51
C VAL A 90 -12.79 12.08 27.27
N PRO A 91 -13.53 13.21 27.40
CA PRO A 91 -12.97 14.54 27.19
C PRO A 91 -11.68 14.79 27.97
N GLU A 92 -10.76 15.55 27.39
CA GLU A 92 -9.40 15.80 27.89
C GLU A 92 -9.43 16.73 29.12
N LYS A 93 -9.97 16.22 30.25
CA LYS A 93 -10.09 16.89 31.54
C LYS A 93 -9.56 15.97 32.64
N LEU A 94 -8.43 16.30 33.22
CA LEU A 94 -7.76 15.46 34.22
C LEU A 94 -8.67 15.02 35.38
N PRO A 95 -9.49 15.90 36.04
CA PRO A 95 -10.39 15.45 37.10
C PRO A 95 -11.40 14.39 36.66
N LEU A 96 -11.92 14.48 35.41
CA LEU A 96 -12.83 13.50 34.86
C LEU A 96 -12.13 12.15 34.63
N LYS A 97 -10.88 12.19 34.14
CA LYS A 97 -10.08 10.97 33.92
C LYS A 97 -9.75 10.30 35.26
N ILE A 98 -9.34 11.07 36.29
CA ILE A 98 -9.09 10.54 37.64
C ILE A 98 -10.34 9.84 38.20
N SER A 99 -11.53 10.49 38.15
CA SER A 99 -12.76 9.85 38.61
C SER A 99 -13.12 8.60 37.80
N THR A 100 -12.91 8.63 36.48
CA THR A 100 -13.16 7.47 35.64
C THR A 100 -12.30 6.27 36.03
N PHE A 101 -11.00 6.46 36.28
CA PHE A 101 -10.12 5.37 36.70
C PHE A 101 -10.44 4.86 38.11
N ALA A 102 -10.88 5.74 39.01
CA ALA A 102 -11.37 5.34 40.34
C ALA A 102 -12.64 4.45 40.27
N ASP A 103 -13.55 4.77 39.36
CA ASP A 103 -14.74 3.92 39.10
C ASP A 103 -14.32 2.59 38.47
N LEU A 104 -13.42 2.59 37.47
CA LEU A 104 -12.92 1.39 36.80
C LEU A 104 -12.23 0.42 37.72
N GLU A 105 -11.55 0.87 38.76
CA GLU A 105 -10.93 0.03 39.76
C GLU A 105 -11.91 -0.98 40.38
N ASN A 106 -13.13 -0.52 40.65
CA ASN A 106 -14.17 -1.30 41.34
C ASN A 106 -15.12 -2.05 40.36
N LEU A 107 -15.24 -1.59 39.12
CA LEU A 107 -16.24 -2.09 38.17
C LEU A 107 -15.69 -3.09 37.16
N THR A 108 -14.37 -3.09 36.97
CA THR A 108 -13.75 -3.97 35.95
C THR A 108 -13.25 -5.29 36.56
N PRO A 109 -13.20 -6.37 35.75
CA PRO A 109 -12.48 -7.58 36.15
C PRO A 109 -11.04 -7.28 36.60
N HIS A 110 -10.56 -8.00 37.61
CA HIS A 110 -9.23 -7.72 38.22
C HIS A 110 -8.05 -7.91 37.25
N ASP A 111 -8.23 -8.68 36.20
CA ASP A 111 -7.24 -8.93 35.14
C ASP A 111 -7.43 -7.99 33.93
N ALA A 112 -8.48 -7.18 33.87
CA ALA A 112 -8.72 -6.26 32.75
C ALA A 112 -7.61 -5.19 32.67
N ILE A 113 -7.08 -4.97 31.44
CA ILE A 113 -6.10 -3.93 31.18
C ILE A 113 -6.83 -2.60 30.98
N LEU A 114 -6.36 -1.55 31.65
CA LEU A 114 -6.96 -0.22 31.64
C LEU A 114 -6.06 0.78 30.92
N CYS A 115 -6.55 1.39 29.87
CA CYS A 115 -5.77 2.29 29.03
C CYS A 115 -6.39 3.68 28.96
N THR A 116 -5.56 4.73 28.99
CA THR A 116 -6.00 6.07 28.60
C THR A 116 -5.52 6.41 27.19
N ASN A 117 -6.40 6.97 26.37
CA ASN A 117 -6.06 7.49 25.06
C ASN A 117 -5.51 8.93 25.12
N SER A 118 -5.31 9.50 26.30
CA SER A 118 -4.83 10.87 26.45
C SER A 118 -3.50 11.10 25.74
N SER A 119 -3.43 12.18 24.97
CA SER A 119 -2.20 12.66 24.33
C SER A 119 -1.40 13.63 25.21
N SER A 120 -2.04 14.23 26.20
CA SER A 120 -1.49 15.32 27.02
C SER A 120 -1.13 14.87 28.43
N TYR A 121 -1.98 14.03 29.04
CA TYR A 121 -1.78 13.53 30.38
C TYR A 121 -1.15 12.13 30.40
N LYS A 122 -0.22 11.93 31.29
CA LYS A 122 0.38 10.62 31.55
C LYS A 122 -0.56 9.81 32.44
N SER A 123 -0.60 8.49 32.28
CA SER A 123 -1.42 7.61 33.11
C SER A 123 -1.11 7.79 34.60
N ARG A 124 0.15 8.03 34.96
CA ARG A 124 0.57 8.34 36.36
C ARG A 124 -0.24 9.47 37.00
N GLU A 125 -0.63 10.49 36.26
CA GLU A 125 -1.41 11.63 36.75
C GLU A 125 -2.84 11.24 37.15
N MET A 126 -3.31 10.08 36.70
CA MET A 126 -4.69 9.60 36.91
C MET A 126 -4.78 8.52 38.00
N ILE A 127 -3.68 7.82 38.28
CA ILE A 127 -3.70 6.59 39.11
C ILE A 127 -3.30 6.79 40.58
N GLY A 128 -2.97 8.01 41.00
CA GLY A 128 -2.44 8.28 42.33
C GLY A 128 -3.32 7.80 43.50
N GLY A 129 -4.65 7.73 43.28
CA GLY A 129 -5.61 7.26 44.27
C GLY A 129 -5.93 5.76 44.23
N LEU A 130 -5.40 5.03 43.24
CA LEU A 130 -5.72 3.62 43.01
C LEU A 130 -4.84 2.68 43.86
N GLN A 131 -5.33 1.46 44.11
CA GLN A 131 -4.56 0.41 44.76
C GLN A 131 -3.37 -0.04 43.90
N PRO A 132 -2.26 -0.50 44.51
CA PRO A 132 -1.07 -0.93 43.77
C PRO A 132 -1.36 -2.01 42.71
N GLU A 133 -2.27 -2.94 42.98
CA GLU A 133 -2.68 -4.01 42.07
C GLU A 133 -3.34 -3.43 40.79
N THR A 134 -4.15 -2.39 40.93
CA THR A 134 -4.81 -1.70 39.81
C THR A 134 -3.82 -0.87 39.03
N ARG A 135 -2.89 -0.18 39.65
CA ARG A 135 -1.87 0.63 38.96
C ARG A 135 -1.03 -0.21 38.00
N ARG A 136 -0.71 -1.47 38.34
CA ARG A 136 0.09 -2.38 37.50
C ARG A 136 -0.57 -2.73 36.17
N ARG A 137 -1.87 -2.50 35.99
CA ARG A 137 -2.62 -2.78 34.79
C ARG A 137 -3.07 -1.53 34.03
N VAL A 138 -2.52 -0.37 34.37
CA VAL A 138 -2.84 0.92 33.73
C VAL A 138 -1.66 1.36 32.87
N LEU A 139 -1.96 1.92 31.66
CA LEU A 139 -0.97 2.52 30.77
C LEU A 139 -1.62 3.55 29.84
N ASN A 140 -0.79 4.36 29.15
CA ASN A 140 -1.26 5.12 28.01
C ASN A 140 -1.32 4.21 26.78
N MET A 141 -2.41 4.31 26.02
CA MET A 141 -2.62 3.63 24.73
C MET A 141 -3.24 4.64 23.76
N HIS A 142 -2.38 5.41 23.14
CA HIS A 142 -2.76 6.56 22.35
C HIS A 142 -2.93 6.20 20.89
N TYR A 143 -4.16 6.31 20.40
CA TYR A 143 -4.52 6.17 19.00
C TYR A 143 -4.44 7.52 18.31
N TYR A 144 -4.13 7.48 17.01
CA TYR A 144 -4.21 8.64 16.14
C TYR A 144 -5.60 8.73 15.49
N MET A 145 -5.74 8.57 14.20
CA MET A 145 -7.05 8.74 13.55
C MET A 145 -7.32 7.56 12.59
N PRO A 146 -7.68 6.36 13.11
CA PRO A 146 -8.00 5.24 12.25
C PRO A 146 -9.29 5.49 11.45
N PRO A 147 -9.47 4.91 10.23
CA PRO A 147 -8.51 4.03 9.55
C PRO A 147 -7.40 4.77 8.80
N GLU A 148 -7.44 6.10 8.67
CA GLU A 148 -6.47 6.91 7.91
C GLU A 148 -5.06 6.82 8.53
N ASN A 149 -4.99 6.69 9.86
CA ASN A 149 -3.74 6.48 10.58
C ASN A 149 -3.93 5.45 11.70
N CYS A 150 -3.43 4.24 11.48
CA CYS A 150 -3.54 3.10 12.37
C CYS A 150 -2.39 2.97 13.39
N VAL A 151 -1.59 4.01 13.58
CA VAL A 151 -0.54 4.05 14.61
C VAL A 151 -1.15 4.09 16.00
N VAL A 152 -0.56 3.32 16.92
CA VAL A 152 -0.88 3.33 18.36
C VAL A 152 0.39 3.39 19.17
N GLU A 153 0.48 4.33 20.11
CA GLU A 153 1.61 4.41 21.04
C GLU A 153 1.22 3.88 22.42
N LEU A 154 1.96 2.90 22.91
CA LEU A 154 1.86 2.35 24.26
C LEU A 154 2.94 2.99 25.14
N MET A 155 2.58 3.50 26.32
CA MET A 155 3.56 4.10 27.22
C MET A 155 3.33 3.66 28.66
N THR A 156 4.42 3.24 29.30
CA THR A 156 4.45 2.93 30.74
C THR A 156 4.41 4.19 31.58
N ASP A 157 3.88 4.09 32.79
CA ASP A 157 4.05 5.08 33.88
C ASP A 157 5.12 4.66 34.90
N GLY A 158 5.76 3.52 34.67
CA GLY A 158 6.76 2.92 35.52
C GLY A 158 6.19 1.98 36.60
N GLU A 159 4.87 1.87 36.73
CA GLU A 159 4.17 0.90 37.60
C GLU A 159 3.50 -0.21 36.76
N THR A 160 3.25 0.04 35.47
CA THR A 160 2.65 -0.93 34.52
C THR A 160 3.48 -2.21 34.45
N ASP A 161 2.83 -3.36 34.55
CA ASP A 161 3.50 -4.66 34.43
C ASP A 161 4.06 -4.88 33.00
N ASP A 162 5.32 -5.27 32.90
CA ASP A 162 6.05 -5.40 31.63
C ASP A 162 5.42 -6.45 30.68
N SER A 163 4.69 -7.44 31.20
CA SER A 163 4.03 -8.47 30.39
C SER A 163 2.88 -7.94 29.54
N ILE A 164 2.31 -6.79 29.92
CA ILE A 164 1.18 -6.16 29.21
C ILE A 164 1.61 -5.64 27.83
N PHE A 165 2.84 -5.11 27.71
CA PHE A 165 3.29 -4.52 26.44
C PHE A 165 3.39 -5.52 25.29
N PRO A 166 4.08 -6.66 25.41
CA PRO A 166 4.11 -7.65 24.31
C PRO A 166 2.73 -8.23 24.01
N PHE A 167 1.87 -8.39 25.03
CA PHE A 167 0.51 -8.86 24.84
C PHE A 167 -0.33 -7.88 24.01
N LEU A 168 -0.38 -6.60 24.40
CA LEU A 168 -1.11 -5.58 23.64
C LEU A 168 -0.48 -5.32 22.28
N TYR A 169 0.84 -5.38 22.17
CA TYR A 169 1.53 -5.25 20.89
C TYR A 169 1.03 -6.30 19.91
N GLN A 170 1.03 -7.57 20.29
CA GLN A 170 0.52 -8.65 19.46
C GLN A 170 -0.97 -8.45 19.10
N LYS A 171 -1.81 -8.08 20.09
CA LYS A 171 -3.25 -7.85 19.85
C LYS A 171 -3.52 -6.70 18.88
N LEU A 172 -2.73 -5.63 18.93
CA LEU A 172 -2.82 -4.53 17.98
C LEU A 172 -2.39 -4.93 16.57
N GLU A 173 -1.33 -5.74 16.42
CA GLU A 173 -0.93 -6.27 15.12
C GLU A 173 -2.00 -7.22 14.55
N GLU A 174 -2.63 -8.06 15.37
CA GLU A 174 -3.74 -8.93 14.95
C GLU A 174 -4.89 -8.13 14.30
N ILE A 175 -5.18 -6.92 14.80
CA ILE A 175 -6.21 -6.02 14.26
C ILE A 175 -5.68 -5.04 13.21
N LYS A 176 -4.47 -5.27 12.67
CA LYS A 176 -3.83 -4.44 11.63
C LYS A 176 -3.51 -3.00 12.06
N PHE A 177 -3.41 -2.73 13.35
CA PHE A 177 -2.84 -1.49 13.87
C PHE A 177 -1.32 -1.61 13.99
N GLN A 178 -0.62 -0.47 14.03
CA GLN A 178 0.84 -0.38 14.10
C GLN A 178 1.26 0.12 15.49
N PRO A 179 1.57 -0.78 16.45
CA PRO A 179 1.95 -0.40 17.79
C PRO A 179 3.41 0.04 17.91
N TYR A 180 3.63 1.05 18.73
CA TYR A 180 4.96 1.54 19.14
C TYR A 180 5.02 1.68 20.67
N ILE A 181 6.16 1.36 21.27
CA ILE A 181 6.31 1.36 22.72
C ILE A 181 7.24 2.49 23.17
N ALA A 182 6.71 3.45 23.94
CA ALA A 182 7.48 4.40 24.72
C ALA A 182 7.91 3.71 26.03
N ARG A 183 9.17 3.26 26.10
CA ARG A 183 9.73 2.45 27.19
C ARG A 183 9.95 3.22 28.50
N LYS A 184 9.73 4.51 28.46
CA LYS A 184 9.74 5.40 29.62
C LYS A 184 8.66 6.44 29.46
N GLU A 185 8.14 6.91 30.57
CA GLU A 185 7.19 8.01 30.58
C GLU A 185 7.75 9.25 29.88
N SER A 186 6.97 9.83 29.01
CA SER A 186 7.37 10.96 28.17
C SER A 186 6.18 11.87 27.91
N THR A 187 6.32 13.16 28.14
CA THR A 187 5.31 14.16 27.71
C THR A 187 5.25 14.20 26.20
N GLY A 188 4.06 13.96 25.64
CA GLY A 188 3.83 13.88 24.19
C GLY A 188 4.23 12.53 23.59
N LEU A 189 4.41 11.48 24.38
CA LEU A 189 4.78 10.14 23.93
C LEU A 189 6.04 10.19 23.03
N ILE A 190 6.02 9.53 21.86
CA ILE A 190 7.12 9.58 20.90
C ILE A 190 6.85 10.65 19.84
N TYR A 191 5.75 10.49 19.08
CA TYR A 191 5.49 11.34 17.92
C TYR A 191 5.17 12.78 18.27
N ASN A 192 4.28 13.03 19.24
CA ASN A 192 3.94 14.39 19.62
C ASN A 192 5.13 15.14 20.21
N ARG A 193 6.07 14.43 20.85
CA ARG A 193 7.33 15.01 21.33
C ARG A 193 8.25 15.41 20.19
N LEU A 194 8.38 14.55 19.15
CA LEU A 194 9.12 14.87 17.92
C LEU A 194 8.50 16.07 17.22
N TRP A 195 7.18 16.05 17.04
CA TRP A 195 6.46 17.15 16.41
C TRP A 195 6.57 18.47 17.17
N ALA A 196 6.56 18.42 18.50
CA ALA A 196 6.78 19.61 19.31
C ALA A 196 8.17 20.23 19.12
N ALA A 197 9.21 19.40 18.94
CA ALA A 197 10.55 19.88 18.65
C ALA A 197 10.65 20.53 17.28
N ILE A 198 10.07 19.90 16.25
CA ILE A 198 10.00 20.44 14.88
C ILE A 198 9.27 21.79 14.87
N LYS A 199 8.07 21.86 15.46
CA LYS A 199 7.30 23.11 15.53
C LYS A 199 8.08 24.23 16.23
N ARG A 200 8.77 23.91 17.30
CA ARG A 200 9.56 24.90 18.04
C ARG A 200 10.68 25.46 17.16
N GLU A 201 11.40 24.61 16.45
CA GLU A 201 12.49 25.07 15.60
C GLU A 201 11.99 25.88 14.39
N VAL A 202 10.90 25.47 13.77
CA VAL A 202 10.24 26.27 12.70
C VAL A 202 9.87 27.66 13.23
N LEU A 203 9.31 27.75 14.43
CA LEU A 203 8.95 29.03 15.04
C LEU A 203 10.19 29.89 15.38
N ASN A 204 11.32 29.26 15.78
CA ASN A 204 12.58 29.97 16.00
C ASN A 204 13.12 30.56 14.68
N ILE A 205 13.14 29.79 13.60
CA ILE A 205 13.55 30.25 12.26
C ILE A 205 12.74 31.49 11.84
N LEU A 206 11.42 31.44 12.06
CA LEU A 206 10.54 32.57 11.75
C LEU A 206 10.75 33.77 12.67
N ALA A 207 10.95 33.55 13.98
CA ALA A 207 11.19 34.61 14.94
C ALA A 207 12.55 35.29 14.77
N GLU A 208 13.54 34.55 14.25
CA GLU A 208 14.88 35.06 13.92
C GLU A 208 14.93 35.69 12.51
N GLU A 209 13.81 35.73 11.80
CA GLU A 209 13.68 36.25 10.41
C GLU A 209 14.64 35.58 9.41
N VAL A 210 14.99 34.30 9.65
CA VAL A 210 15.89 33.53 8.78
C VAL A 210 15.19 33.17 7.45
N SER A 211 13.88 32.91 7.48
CA SER A 211 13.09 32.55 6.31
C SER A 211 11.61 32.91 6.49
N THR A 212 10.82 32.74 5.41
CA THR A 212 9.37 32.97 5.42
C THR A 212 8.57 31.67 5.62
N PRO A 213 7.30 31.74 6.04
CA PRO A 213 6.45 30.55 6.15
C PRO A 213 6.36 29.77 4.83
N GLU A 214 6.26 30.48 3.70
CA GLU A 214 6.13 29.90 2.35
C GLU A 214 7.41 29.17 1.93
N GLU A 215 8.57 29.75 2.21
CA GLU A 215 9.87 29.14 1.88
C GLU A 215 10.15 27.89 2.73
N ILE A 216 9.85 27.96 4.03
CA ILE A 216 9.98 26.80 4.94
C ILE A 216 9.09 25.66 4.46
N GLU A 217 7.82 25.95 4.14
CA GLU A 217 6.86 24.96 3.67
C GLU A 217 7.31 24.30 2.36
N LYS A 218 7.81 25.10 1.40
CA LYS A 218 8.34 24.61 0.13
C LYS A 218 9.58 23.75 0.33
N LEU A 219 10.54 24.23 1.12
CA LEU A 219 11.77 23.50 1.43
C LEU A 219 11.48 22.18 2.14
N TRP A 220 10.53 22.19 3.10
CA TRP A 220 10.10 20.97 3.79
C TRP A 220 9.56 19.93 2.82
N LYS A 221 8.67 20.33 1.91
CA LYS A 221 8.10 19.45 0.89
C LYS A 221 9.16 18.88 -0.05
N GLU A 222 10.12 19.69 -0.47
CA GLU A 222 11.23 19.24 -1.32
C GLU A 222 12.16 18.25 -0.59
N MET A 223 12.41 18.48 0.69
CA MET A 223 13.38 17.67 1.45
C MET A 223 12.78 16.40 2.07
N TRP A 224 11.49 16.42 2.44
CA TRP A 224 10.87 15.35 3.26
C TRP A 224 9.77 14.57 2.55
N SER A 225 8.93 15.19 1.76
CA SER A 225 7.79 14.52 1.13
C SER A 225 8.14 13.62 -0.06
N GLY A 226 9.32 13.72 -0.62
CA GLY A 226 9.81 12.86 -1.70
C GLY A 226 10.83 11.79 -1.26
N LYS A 227 11.16 11.69 0.04
CA LYS A 227 12.19 10.77 0.53
C LYS A 227 11.67 9.90 1.66
N GLU A 228 11.73 8.60 1.47
CA GLU A 228 11.26 7.57 2.42
C GLU A 228 12.15 7.38 3.66
N ARG A 229 13.09 8.29 3.96
CA ARG A 229 14.01 8.17 5.08
C ARG A 229 13.54 8.99 6.28
N GLY A 230 13.35 8.29 7.41
CA GLY A 230 13.09 8.93 8.69
C GLY A 230 14.36 9.59 9.28
N PRO A 231 14.21 10.40 10.36
CA PRO A 231 15.31 11.16 10.93
C PRO A 231 16.49 10.30 11.43
N VAL A 232 16.25 9.09 11.94
CA VAL A 232 17.29 8.18 12.40
C VAL A 232 18.09 7.61 11.23
N GLU A 233 17.41 7.18 10.17
CA GLU A 233 18.06 6.69 8.96
C GLU A 233 18.84 7.79 8.23
N MET A 234 18.34 9.03 8.29
CA MET A 234 19.06 10.18 7.75
C MET A 234 20.35 10.47 8.53
N MET A 235 20.34 10.36 9.86
CA MET A 235 21.55 10.50 10.68
C MET A 235 22.58 9.41 10.37
N ASP A 236 22.13 8.16 10.24
CA ASP A 236 23.00 7.05 9.85
C ASP A 236 23.57 7.24 8.44
N ALA A 237 22.77 7.74 7.50
CA ALA A 237 23.24 8.03 6.13
C ALA A 237 24.30 9.13 6.08
N VAL A 238 24.19 10.16 6.92
CA VAL A 238 25.18 11.23 7.05
C VAL A 238 26.45 10.74 7.75
N GLY A 239 26.31 9.85 8.68
CA GLY A 239 27.36 9.31 9.56
C GLY A 239 27.35 9.97 10.94
N LEU A 240 27.37 9.15 11.98
CA LEU A 240 27.18 9.61 13.37
C LEU A 240 28.30 10.53 13.87
N ASP A 241 29.52 10.36 13.39
CA ASP A 241 30.65 11.26 13.63
C ASP A 241 30.36 12.68 13.09
N THR A 242 29.82 12.77 11.90
CA THR A 242 29.43 14.04 11.28
C THR A 242 28.23 14.66 12.01
N VAL A 243 27.24 13.85 12.37
CA VAL A 243 26.08 14.32 13.16
C VAL A 243 26.53 14.87 14.49
N SER A 244 27.44 14.17 15.21
CA SER A 244 28.01 14.62 16.49
C SER A 244 28.77 15.94 16.33
N PHE A 245 29.58 16.07 15.28
CA PHE A 245 30.32 17.31 14.98
C PHE A 245 29.37 18.50 14.75
N ILE A 246 28.29 18.29 13.98
CA ILE A 246 27.28 19.31 13.73
C ILE A 246 26.57 19.71 15.03
N GLU A 247 26.17 18.74 15.87
CA GLU A 247 25.54 19.01 17.16
C GLU A 247 26.46 19.79 18.12
N GLN A 248 27.75 19.48 18.16
CA GLN A 248 28.72 20.23 18.97
C GLN A 248 28.76 21.71 18.55
N HIS A 249 28.72 21.98 17.26
CA HIS A 249 28.66 23.35 16.75
C HIS A 249 27.41 24.09 17.26
N TYR A 250 26.21 23.48 17.12
CA TYR A 250 24.98 24.08 17.62
C TYR A 250 24.95 24.27 19.14
N ILE A 251 25.51 23.33 19.89
CA ILE A 251 25.65 23.45 21.36
C ILE A 251 26.48 24.67 21.73
N ALA A 252 27.64 24.84 21.06
CA ALA A 252 28.54 25.97 21.30
C ALA A 252 27.90 27.32 20.96
N GLU A 253 27.24 27.40 19.81
CA GLU A 253 26.63 28.65 19.31
C GLU A 253 25.36 29.05 20.06
N ARG A 254 24.58 28.09 20.56
CA ARG A 254 23.23 28.32 21.09
C ARG A 254 23.06 27.99 22.57
N GLY A 255 24.11 27.54 23.24
CA GLY A 255 24.04 27.16 24.65
C GLY A 255 23.10 25.99 24.95
N LEU A 256 23.00 25.00 24.01
CA LEU A 256 22.12 23.85 24.14
C LEU A 256 22.74 22.77 25.05
N PRO A 257 21.94 21.86 25.61
CA PRO A 257 22.44 20.70 26.36
C PRO A 257 23.25 19.76 25.47
N ASP A 258 24.34 19.21 26.00
CA ASP A 258 25.25 18.28 25.28
C ASP A 258 24.79 16.81 25.25
N THR A 259 23.60 16.55 25.75
CA THR A 259 23.00 15.20 25.81
C THR A 259 23.03 14.45 24.47
N PRO A 260 22.72 15.06 23.30
CA PRO A 260 22.81 14.38 22.01
C PRO A 260 24.20 13.89 21.66
N VAL A 261 25.22 14.72 21.88
CA VAL A 261 26.63 14.37 21.62
C VAL A 261 27.09 13.24 22.53
N LYS A 262 26.80 13.31 23.82
CA LYS A 262 27.11 12.23 24.78
C LYS A 262 26.43 10.91 24.41
N PHE A 263 25.21 10.99 23.89
CA PHE A 263 24.49 9.81 23.42
C PHE A 263 25.19 9.20 22.19
N LEU A 264 25.53 10.00 21.19
CA LEU A 264 26.19 9.55 19.96
C LEU A 264 27.61 9.01 20.22
N GLN A 265 28.31 9.57 21.21
CA GLN A 265 29.69 9.18 21.51
C GLN A 265 29.83 7.68 21.80
N LYS A 266 28.83 7.06 22.43
CA LYS A 266 28.81 5.62 22.71
C LYS A 266 28.89 4.79 21.42
N TYR A 267 28.14 5.19 20.41
CA TYR A 267 28.13 4.53 19.09
C TYR A 267 29.42 4.77 18.32
N ILE A 268 29.93 5.99 18.39
CA ILE A 268 31.20 6.38 17.74
C ILE A 268 32.37 5.59 18.33
N ASP A 269 32.43 5.46 19.67
CA ASP A 269 33.48 4.69 20.36
C ASP A 269 33.44 3.19 20.01
N GLU A 270 32.27 2.65 19.71
CA GLU A 270 32.09 1.27 19.23
C GLU A 270 32.42 1.12 17.72
N GLY A 271 32.72 2.22 17.03
CA GLY A 271 32.96 2.27 15.59
C GLY A 271 31.66 2.09 14.76
N ARG A 272 30.51 2.36 15.35
CA ARG A 272 29.21 2.35 14.69
C ARG A 272 28.92 3.73 14.11
N LEU A 273 29.30 3.93 12.86
CA LEU A 273 29.27 5.25 12.22
C LEU A 273 28.15 5.39 11.16
N GLY A 274 27.15 4.51 11.18
CA GLY A 274 26.11 4.48 10.17
C GLY A 274 26.63 3.95 8.84
N ALA A 275 26.25 4.59 7.72
CA ALA A 275 26.66 4.19 6.37
C ALA A 275 28.19 4.20 6.13
N LYS A 276 28.97 4.79 7.02
CA LYS A 276 30.44 4.83 6.96
C LYS A 276 31.09 3.60 7.62
N SER A 277 30.33 2.66 8.16
CA SER A 277 30.85 1.52 8.92
C SER A 277 30.01 0.26 8.71
N ASP A 278 30.67 -0.88 8.58
CA ASP A 278 30.02 -2.19 8.48
C ASP A 278 29.31 -2.61 9.79
N LYS A 279 29.55 -1.88 10.88
CA LYS A 279 28.91 -2.11 12.18
C LYS A 279 27.53 -1.43 12.32
N GLY A 280 27.06 -0.72 11.26
CA GLY A 280 25.85 0.09 11.30
C GLY A 280 26.02 1.38 12.09
N GLY A 281 24.92 1.97 12.53
CA GLY A 281 24.88 3.20 13.29
C GLY A 281 23.90 3.10 14.46
N LEU A 282 22.96 4.02 14.55
CA LEU A 282 21.82 3.95 15.47
C LEU A 282 20.93 2.76 15.15
N LEU A 283 20.78 2.47 13.86
CA LEU A 283 20.16 1.25 13.35
C LEU A 283 21.21 0.14 13.23
N PRO A 284 20.79 -1.15 13.33
CA PRO A 284 21.67 -2.26 13.01
C PRO A 284 22.25 -2.12 11.61
N PRO A 285 23.46 -2.70 11.33
CA PRO A 285 23.94 -2.74 9.97
C PRO A 285 22.86 -3.42 9.13
N THR A 286 22.45 -2.76 8.08
CA THR A 286 21.67 -3.43 7.04
C THR A 286 22.55 -4.61 6.62
N LYS A 287 22.12 -5.85 6.87
CA LYS A 287 22.78 -7.01 6.28
C LYS A 287 23.00 -6.64 4.84
N ALA A 288 24.26 -6.68 4.38
CA ALA A 288 24.53 -6.49 2.97
C ALA A 288 23.60 -7.47 2.26
N ILE A 289 22.49 -6.94 1.72
CA ILE A 289 21.76 -7.61 0.68
C ILE A 289 22.86 -7.81 -0.35
N GLU A 290 23.18 -9.06 -0.67
CA GLU A 290 24.09 -9.42 -1.78
C GLU A 290 23.87 -8.41 -2.86
N GLN A 291 24.95 -7.80 -3.37
CA GLN A 291 24.89 -6.65 -4.28
C GLN A 291 23.76 -6.88 -5.26
N ASP A 292 22.63 -6.26 -4.99
CA ASP A 292 21.45 -6.33 -5.80
C ASP A 292 21.89 -5.70 -7.13
N HIS A 293 22.10 -6.54 -8.14
CA HIS A 293 22.41 -6.03 -9.47
C HIS A 293 21.20 -5.19 -9.87
N ALA A 294 21.39 -3.87 -9.84
CA ALA A 294 20.32 -2.92 -10.11
C ALA A 294 19.70 -3.26 -11.45
N SER A 295 18.46 -3.74 -11.42
CA SER A 295 17.73 -4.09 -12.63
C SER A 295 17.38 -2.81 -13.38
N SER A 296 17.54 -2.82 -14.69
CA SER A 296 17.04 -1.75 -15.55
C SER A 296 15.53 -1.87 -15.66
N LEU A 297 14.82 -0.80 -15.34
CA LEU A 297 13.37 -0.70 -15.45
C LEU A 297 13.02 0.09 -16.71
N TYR A 298 12.17 -0.47 -17.56
CA TYR A 298 11.63 0.21 -18.73
C TYR A 298 10.15 0.43 -18.52
N PHE A 299 9.68 1.63 -18.70
CA PHE A 299 8.28 1.97 -18.50
C PHE A 299 7.82 3.10 -19.42
N LEU A 300 6.53 3.24 -19.56
CA LEU A 300 5.92 4.15 -20.52
C LEU A 300 5.28 5.34 -19.83
N ASP A 301 5.51 6.53 -20.38
CA ASP A 301 4.73 7.73 -20.10
C ASP A 301 3.74 7.93 -21.25
N ILE A 302 2.45 7.88 -20.94
CA ILE A 302 1.38 8.01 -21.91
C ILE A 302 1.27 9.43 -22.53
N GLY A 303 1.91 10.45 -21.87
CA GLY A 303 1.97 11.80 -22.37
C GLY A 303 0.80 12.72 -21.97
N LEU A 304 -0.03 12.34 -20.99
CA LEU A 304 -1.20 13.12 -20.55
C LEU A 304 -0.85 14.45 -19.88
N SER A 305 0.34 14.59 -19.33
CA SER A 305 0.80 15.81 -18.63
C SER A 305 1.16 16.98 -19.56
N SER A 306 1.11 16.79 -20.88
CA SER A 306 1.52 17.83 -21.87
C SER A 306 0.58 19.03 -21.98
N GLY A 307 -0.57 19.02 -21.32
CA GLY A 307 -1.49 20.18 -21.18
C GLY A 307 -2.22 20.64 -22.44
N ASN A 308 -1.98 20.02 -23.60
CA ASN A 308 -2.60 20.42 -24.86
C ASN A 308 -3.13 19.20 -25.63
N ALA A 309 -4.43 19.16 -25.90
CA ALA A 309 -5.09 18.03 -26.57
C ALA A 309 -4.45 17.62 -27.94
N LYS A 310 -3.84 18.57 -28.66
CA LYS A 310 -3.11 18.27 -29.90
C LYS A 310 -1.74 17.62 -29.66
N SER A 311 -1.16 17.75 -28.46
CA SER A 311 0.15 17.18 -28.12
C SER A 311 0.06 15.74 -27.61
N TYR A 312 -1.10 15.25 -27.13
CA TYR A 312 -1.27 13.86 -26.70
C TYR A 312 -0.90 12.84 -27.79
N ALA A 313 -1.15 13.19 -29.04
CA ALA A 313 -0.81 12.35 -30.20
C ALA A 313 0.71 12.11 -30.39
N SER A 314 1.60 12.81 -29.66
CA SER A 314 3.05 12.69 -29.80
C SER A 314 3.86 12.97 -28.54
N ALA A 315 3.19 13.09 -27.40
CA ALA A 315 3.85 13.42 -26.12
C ALA A 315 4.32 12.18 -25.35
N GLY A 316 3.89 11.00 -25.74
CA GLY A 316 4.27 9.75 -25.09
C GLY A 316 5.74 9.40 -25.25
N ARG A 317 6.29 8.67 -24.27
CA ARG A 317 7.72 8.33 -24.19
C ARG A 317 7.93 6.90 -23.69
N VAL A 318 9.01 6.28 -24.17
CA VAL A 318 9.61 5.10 -23.55
C VAL A 318 10.75 5.58 -22.66
N LEU A 319 10.70 5.23 -21.38
CA LEU A 319 11.64 5.65 -20.35
C LEU A 319 12.45 4.45 -19.85
N VAL A 320 13.71 4.70 -19.48
CA VAL A 320 14.54 3.73 -18.76
C VAL A 320 15.02 4.35 -17.46
N GLY A 321 14.93 3.57 -16.40
CA GLY A 321 15.46 3.86 -15.08
C GLY A 321 16.14 2.64 -14.49
N SER A 322 16.28 2.62 -13.17
CA SER A 322 16.94 1.53 -12.45
C SER A 322 16.27 1.33 -11.09
N SER A 323 16.25 0.11 -10.60
CA SER A 323 15.71 -0.21 -9.27
C SER A 323 16.48 0.48 -8.13
N ASP A 324 17.72 0.93 -8.38
CA ASP A 324 18.55 1.73 -7.46
C ASP A 324 18.35 3.26 -7.61
N ARG A 325 17.29 3.69 -8.29
CA ARG A 325 16.88 5.10 -8.43
C ARG A 325 17.88 5.99 -9.19
N LYS A 326 18.67 5.46 -10.10
CA LYS A 326 19.45 6.29 -11.01
C LYS A 326 18.53 7.19 -11.84
N PRO A 327 18.99 8.38 -12.25
CA PRO A 327 18.17 9.29 -13.05
C PRO A 327 17.55 8.59 -14.26
N MET A 328 16.22 8.74 -14.41
CA MET A 328 15.47 8.22 -15.54
C MET A 328 15.89 8.93 -16.84
N LYS A 329 15.94 8.17 -17.94
CA LYS A 329 16.26 8.67 -19.27
C LYS A 329 15.13 8.37 -20.25
N THR A 330 14.88 9.27 -21.19
CA THR A 330 14.01 9.00 -22.34
C THR A 330 14.80 8.23 -23.38
N LEU A 331 14.33 7.02 -23.73
CA LEU A 331 14.86 6.21 -24.81
C LEU A 331 14.22 6.57 -26.15
N VAL A 332 12.90 6.65 -26.18
CA VAL A 332 12.12 6.97 -27.38
C VAL A 332 11.08 8.01 -27.01
N SER A 333 10.96 9.06 -27.83
CA SER A 333 9.96 10.13 -27.69
C SER A 333 8.97 10.09 -28.85
N GLY A 334 7.93 10.94 -28.80
CA GLY A 334 7.00 11.09 -29.90
C GLY A 334 6.00 9.94 -30.05
N GLN A 335 5.76 9.19 -28.98
CA GLN A 335 4.86 8.03 -29.02
C GLN A 335 3.40 8.45 -28.88
N ARG A 336 2.51 7.72 -29.57
CA ARG A 336 1.08 8.00 -29.63
C ARG A 336 0.33 7.22 -28.55
N MET A 337 0.28 7.76 -27.33
CA MET A 337 -0.37 7.14 -26.16
C MET A 337 0.13 5.70 -25.93
N PRO A 338 1.41 5.49 -25.59
CA PRO A 338 1.94 4.15 -25.34
C PRO A 338 1.32 3.55 -24.08
N ASP A 339 1.10 2.20 -24.05
CA ASP A 339 0.40 1.58 -22.92
C ASP A 339 1.09 0.31 -22.38
N GLY A 340 1.25 -0.75 -23.18
CA GLY A 340 1.90 -1.99 -22.74
C GLY A 340 3.34 -2.07 -23.22
N ILE A 341 4.24 -2.62 -22.42
CA ILE A 341 5.65 -2.82 -22.74
C ILE A 341 6.16 -4.13 -22.17
N ASP A 342 6.95 -4.86 -22.95
CA ASP A 342 7.73 -5.99 -22.43
C ASP A 342 9.05 -6.18 -23.20
N ILE A 343 9.90 -7.09 -22.71
CA ILE A 343 11.27 -7.26 -23.16
C ILE A 343 11.56 -8.70 -23.56
N SER A 344 12.29 -8.88 -24.66
CA SER A 344 13.03 -10.12 -24.91
C SER A 344 14.51 -9.90 -24.65
N LYS A 345 15.01 -10.45 -23.54
CA LYS A 345 16.46 -10.42 -23.21
C LYS A 345 17.27 -11.21 -24.24
N SER A 346 16.74 -12.34 -24.71
CA SER A 346 17.42 -13.19 -25.70
C SER A 346 17.54 -12.53 -27.08
N ALA A 347 16.51 -11.77 -27.49
CA ALA A 347 16.56 -11.01 -28.75
C ALA A 347 17.18 -9.62 -28.59
N GLY A 348 17.43 -9.14 -27.36
CA GLY A 348 17.92 -7.79 -27.08
C GLY A 348 16.93 -6.69 -27.49
N LYS A 349 15.64 -6.95 -27.41
CA LYS A 349 14.59 -6.07 -27.92
C LYS A 349 13.58 -5.67 -26.85
N LEU A 350 13.14 -4.40 -26.92
CA LEU A 350 11.93 -3.89 -26.29
C LEU A 350 10.79 -3.91 -27.30
N PHE A 351 9.57 -4.20 -26.81
CA PHE A 351 8.33 -4.14 -27.56
C PHE A 351 7.30 -3.32 -26.78
N TRP A 352 6.54 -2.46 -27.45
CA TRP A 352 5.46 -1.72 -26.83
C TRP A 352 4.30 -1.44 -27.78
N THR A 353 3.14 -1.25 -27.21
CA THR A 353 1.92 -0.85 -27.91
C THR A 353 1.75 0.67 -27.85
N CYS A 354 1.17 1.22 -28.91
CA CYS A 354 0.67 2.59 -28.94
C CYS A 354 -0.82 2.56 -29.28
N MET A 355 -1.66 3.12 -28.40
CA MET A 355 -3.11 3.11 -28.57
C MET A 355 -3.61 3.91 -29.77
N GLY A 356 -2.84 4.89 -30.22
CA GLY A 356 -3.31 5.83 -31.23
C GLY A 356 -4.43 6.71 -30.69
N ASN A 357 -5.40 7.02 -31.51
CA ASN A 357 -6.65 7.65 -31.11
C ASN A 357 -7.68 6.55 -30.78
N PRO A 358 -8.18 6.47 -29.52
CA PRO A 358 -9.09 5.39 -29.12
C PRO A 358 -10.40 5.28 -29.92
N SER A 359 -10.77 6.32 -30.66
CA SER A 359 -11.96 6.30 -31.55
C SER A 359 -11.63 5.99 -33.00
N ALA A 360 -10.37 5.74 -33.33
CA ALA A 360 -9.91 5.47 -34.69
C ALA A 360 -9.06 4.20 -34.71
N ASN A 361 -9.32 3.28 -35.62
CA ASN A 361 -8.55 2.04 -35.80
C ASN A 361 -7.11 2.35 -36.29
N ASP A 362 -6.30 3.05 -35.45
CA ASP A 362 -4.97 3.58 -35.79
C ASP A 362 -3.90 3.24 -34.74
N GLY A 363 -4.15 2.22 -33.92
CA GLY A 363 -3.17 1.65 -33.02
C GLY A 363 -2.00 0.98 -33.75
N ALA A 364 -0.86 0.82 -33.07
CA ALA A 364 0.34 0.23 -33.63
C ALA A 364 1.17 -0.49 -32.54
N VAL A 365 2.08 -1.40 -32.96
CA VAL A 365 3.07 -2.03 -32.07
C VAL A 365 4.46 -1.73 -32.61
N PHE A 366 5.36 -1.37 -31.69
CA PHE A 366 6.74 -0.97 -31.99
C PHE A 366 7.75 -1.90 -31.34
N SER A 367 8.96 -1.90 -31.90
CA SER A 367 10.14 -2.52 -31.27
C SER A 367 11.37 -1.62 -31.41
N CYS A 368 12.33 -1.75 -30.48
CA CYS A 368 13.67 -1.20 -30.60
C CYS A 368 14.70 -2.06 -29.85
N ASN A 369 15.98 -1.76 -30.00
CA ASN A 369 17.02 -2.32 -29.12
C ASN A 369 16.86 -1.76 -27.69
N LEU A 370 17.49 -2.41 -26.70
CA LEU A 370 17.41 -1.99 -25.29
C LEU A 370 17.98 -0.58 -25.00
N ASP A 371 18.79 -0.06 -25.92
CA ASP A 371 19.33 1.30 -25.88
C ASP A 371 18.50 2.35 -26.63
N GLY A 372 17.34 1.94 -27.19
CA GLY A 372 16.43 2.79 -27.96
C GLY A 372 16.78 2.90 -29.45
N THR A 373 17.84 2.26 -29.93
CA THR A 373 18.19 2.24 -31.36
C THR A 373 17.36 1.22 -32.15
N ASP A 374 17.43 1.26 -33.49
CA ASP A 374 16.69 0.36 -34.39
C ASP A 374 15.17 0.35 -34.15
N LEU A 375 14.58 1.55 -33.99
CA LEU A 375 13.14 1.74 -33.82
C LEU A 375 12.38 1.29 -35.07
N LYS A 376 11.41 0.37 -34.90
CA LYS A 376 10.57 -0.17 -35.96
C LYS A 376 9.11 -0.22 -35.55
N GLU A 377 8.21 0.14 -36.43
CA GLU A 377 6.80 -0.18 -36.37
C GLU A 377 6.60 -1.59 -36.94
N ILE A 378 6.32 -2.57 -36.04
CA ILE A 378 6.21 -3.99 -36.42
C ILE A 378 4.78 -4.42 -36.72
N VAL A 379 3.79 -3.79 -36.09
CA VAL A 379 2.37 -3.92 -36.47
C VAL A 379 1.86 -2.53 -36.83
N PRO A 380 1.62 -2.26 -38.11
CA PRO A 380 1.25 -0.94 -38.60
C PRO A 380 -0.21 -0.58 -38.26
N GLN A 381 -0.48 0.72 -38.29
CA GLN A 381 -1.82 1.29 -38.11
C GLN A 381 -2.85 0.65 -39.04
N GLY A 382 -4.08 0.48 -38.55
CA GLY A 382 -5.20 -0.14 -39.28
C GLY A 382 -5.33 -1.65 -39.10
N LEU A 383 -4.32 -2.34 -38.59
CA LEU A 383 -4.38 -3.77 -38.28
C LEU A 383 -4.88 -4.03 -36.86
N VAL A 384 -4.66 -3.07 -35.92
CA VAL A 384 -5.10 -3.13 -34.55
C VAL A 384 -5.79 -1.83 -34.17
N HIS A 385 -6.82 -1.90 -33.29
CA HIS A 385 -7.64 -0.75 -32.97
C HIS A 385 -7.01 0.09 -31.86
N THR A 386 -6.97 -0.44 -30.65
CA THR A 386 -6.44 0.24 -29.46
C THR A 386 -5.65 -0.77 -28.61
N PRO A 387 -4.44 -1.16 -29.07
CA PRO A 387 -3.65 -2.15 -28.37
C PRO A 387 -3.23 -1.61 -27.01
N LYS A 388 -3.44 -2.43 -25.97
CA LYS A 388 -3.19 -2.14 -24.56
C LYS A 388 -1.98 -2.93 -24.07
N GLN A 389 -2.08 -3.64 -22.93
CA GLN A 389 -0.95 -4.37 -22.37
C GLN A 389 -0.42 -5.45 -23.32
N LEU A 390 0.88 -5.72 -23.21
CA LEU A 390 1.63 -6.62 -24.07
C LEU A 390 2.56 -7.49 -23.21
N THR A 391 2.71 -8.76 -23.59
CA THR A 391 3.67 -9.69 -22.98
C THR A 391 4.48 -10.44 -24.03
N VAL A 392 5.71 -10.84 -23.68
CA VAL A 392 6.67 -11.55 -24.53
C VAL A 392 6.75 -13.01 -24.13
N ASP A 393 6.47 -13.91 -25.06
CA ASP A 393 6.83 -15.32 -24.97
C ASP A 393 8.24 -15.53 -25.56
N ASN A 394 9.25 -15.55 -24.68
CA ASN A 394 10.63 -15.78 -25.07
C ASN A 394 10.89 -17.21 -25.58
N THR A 395 10.09 -18.20 -25.16
CA THR A 395 10.24 -19.60 -25.54
C THR A 395 9.90 -19.80 -27.02
N ASN A 396 8.80 -19.20 -27.46
CA ASN A 396 8.29 -19.37 -28.82
C ASN A 396 8.55 -18.16 -29.72
N SER A 397 9.23 -17.13 -29.23
CA SER A 397 9.50 -15.85 -29.92
C SER A 397 8.22 -15.19 -30.45
N LYS A 398 7.21 -15.12 -29.57
CA LYS A 398 5.90 -14.53 -29.88
C LYS A 398 5.60 -13.34 -28.97
N LEU A 399 4.83 -12.38 -29.51
CA LEU A 399 4.21 -11.29 -28.78
C LEU A 399 2.72 -11.60 -28.61
N TYR A 400 2.20 -11.29 -27.44
CA TYR A 400 0.76 -11.33 -27.14
C TYR A 400 0.33 -9.94 -26.67
N PHE A 401 -0.78 -9.43 -27.14
CA PHE A 401 -1.30 -8.14 -26.69
C PHE A 401 -2.83 -8.09 -26.78
N ALA A 402 -3.41 -7.29 -25.88
CA ALA A 402 -4.84 -7.05 -25.83
C ALA A 402 -5.18 -5.84 -26.72
N ASP A 403 -6.21 -5.97 -27.57
CA ASP A 403 -6.73 -4.90 -28.42
C ASP A 403 -8.11 -4.47 -27.89
N ARG A 404 -8.14 -3.40 -27.10
CA ARG A 404 -9.27 -3.03 -26.22
C ARG A 404 -10.55 -2.79 -27.01
N GLU A 405 -10.62 -1.74 -27.81
CA GLU A 405 -11.79 -1.44 -28.64
C GLU A 405 -11.89 -2.37 -29.86
N GLY A 406 -10.80 -3.01 -30.27
CA GLY A 406 -10.84 -4.13 -31.23
C GLY A 406 -11.47 -5.39 -30.63
N MET A 407 -11.64 -5.45 -29.30
CA MET A 407 -12.25 -6.56 -28.55
C MET A 407 -11.60 -7.90 -28.84
N ARG A 408 -10.25 -7.92 -28.85
CA ARG A 408 -9.45 -9.07 -29.26
C ARG A 408 -8.26 -9.31 -28.35
N ILE A 409 -7.82 -10.57 -28.32
CA ILE A 409 -6.45 -10.94 -27.92
C ILE A 409 -5.73 -11.39 -29.18
N ILE A 410 -4.54 -10.87 -29.39
CA ILE A 410 -3.75 -11.07 -30.62
C ILE A 410 -2.38 -11.64 -30.26
N ARG A 411 -1.86 -12.52 -31.14
CA ARG A 411 -0.50 -13.04 -31.11
C ARG A 411 0.18 -12.75 -32.46
N CYS A 412 1.49 -12.44 -32.44
CA CYS A 412 2.30 -12.34 -33.65
C CYS A 412 3.76 -12.74 -33.38
N ASN A 413 4.58 -12.82 -34.41
CA ASN A 413 6.04 -12.95 -34.28
C ASN A 413 6.68 -11.63 -33.80
N PHE A 414 7.94 -11.66 -33.36
CA PHE A 414 8.70 -10.47 -32.96
C PHE A 414 8.88 -9.40 -34.05
N ASP A 415 8.73 -9.78 -35.30
CA ASP A 415 8.75 -8.87 -36.46
C ASP A 415 7.36 -8.39 -36.90
N GLY A 416 6.31 -8.77 -36.17
CA GLY A 416 4.91 -8.44 -36.46
C GLY A 416 4.24 -9.35 -37.49
N SER A 417 4.97 -10.31 -38.11
CA SER A 417 4.40 -11.29 -39.03
C SER A 417 3.54 -12.33 -38.28
N ASP A 418 2.77 -13.11 -39.03
CA ASP A 418 1.88 -14.16 -38.51
C ASP A 418 0.91 -13.64 -37.44
N LEU A 419 0.24 -12.53 -37.73
CA LEU A 419 -0.72 -11.90 -36.81
C LEU A 419 -2.00 -12.74 -36.74
N GLN A 420 -2.26 -13.28 -35.56
CA GLN A 420 -3.37 -14.19 -35.28
C GLN A 420 -4.26 -13.64 -34.19
N VAL A 421 -5.58 -13.64 -34.39
CA VAL A 421 -6.56 -13.37 -33.34
C VAL A 421 -6.80 -14.66 -32.56
N LEU A 422 -6.55 -14.64 -31.25
CA LEU A 422 -6.74 -15.77 -30.33
C LEU A 422 -8.11 -15.77 -29.64
N VAL A 423 -8.65 -14.59 -29.37
CA VAL A 423 -9.98 -14.38 -28.78
C VAL A 423 -10.65 -13.21 -29.48
N GLN A 424 -11.93 -13.34 -29.78
CA GLN A 424 -12.77 -12.27 -30.34
C GLN A 424 -14.04 -12.15 -29.50
N THR A 425 -14.19 -11.04 -28.76
CA THR A 425 -15.30 -10.84 -27.82
C THR A 425 -16.43 -9.96 -28.39
N GLY A 426 -16.19 -9.31 -29.50
CA GLY A 426 -17.14 -8.42 -30.18
C GLY A 426 -16.58 -7.93 -31.52
N ASP A 427 -17.34 -7.08 -32.22
CA ASP A 427 -16.95 -6.44 -33.48
C ASP A 427 -16.99 -4.90 -33.28
N TRP A 428 -15.84 -4.27 -33.45
CA TRP A 428 -15.70 -2.80 -33.28
C TRP A 428 -16.50 -1.98 -34.31
N GLN A 429 -16.97 -2.60 -35.40
CA GLN A 429 -17.84 -1.97 -36.39
C GLN A 429 -19.32 -2.05 -35.99
N VAL A 430 -19.64 -2.74 -34.90
CA VAL A 430 -21.01 -2.85 -34.37
C VAL A 430 -21.13 -1.97 -33.14
N ASP A 431 -21.98 -0.93 -33.20
CA ASP A 431 -22.15 0.07 -32.12
C ASP A 431 -22.53 -0.57 -30.79
N GLU A 432 -23.38 -1.59 -30.77
CA GLU A 432 -23.80 -2.30 -29.56
C GLU A 432 -22.60 -2.97 -28.86
N ASP A 433 -21.70 -3.57 -29.61
CA ASP A 433 -20.48 -4.22 -29.11
C ASP A 433 -19.48 -3.17 -28.57
N MET A 434 -19.30 -2.06 -29.33
CA MET A 434 -18.41 -0.95 -28.93
C MET A 434 -18.85 -0.27 -27.65
N LEU A 435 -20.14 -0.20 -27.39
CA LEU A 435 -20.71 0.43 -26.18
C LEU A 435 -20.73 -0.52 -24.97
N ASP A 436 -20.34 -1.79 -25.13
CA ASP A 436 -20.25 -2.74 -24.01
C ASP A 436 -18.80 -2.93 -23.51
N PRO A 437 -18.38 -2.18 -22.46
CA PRO A 437 -17.01 -2.27 -21.92
C PRO A 437 -16.66 -3.65 -21.34
N LYS A 438 -17.62 -4.54 -21.12
CA LYS A 438 -17.38 -5.92 -20.67
C LYS A 438 -16.70 -6.77 -21.76
N ARG A 439 -16.71 -6.32 -23.01
CA ARG A 439 -16.03 -6.96 -24.14
C ARG A 439 -14.58 -6.51 -24.31
N TRP A 440 -14.17 -5.41 -23.65
CA TRP A 440 -12.88 -4.78 -23.84
C TRP A 440 -11.75 -5.53 -23.11
N CYS A 441 -10.82 -6.09 -23.89
CA CYS A 441 -9.64 -6.79 -23.39
C CYS A 441 -8.52 -5.77 -23.10
N VAL A 442 -7.86 -5.85 -21.92
CA VAL A 442 -6.89 -4.84 -21.47
C VAL A 442 -5.53 -5.43 -21.11
N GLY A 443 -5.45 -6.29 -20.10
CA GLY A 443 -4.21 -6.94 -19.66
C GLY A 443 -4.02 -8.30 -20.34
N ILE A 444 -2.77 -8.76 -20.43
CA ILE A 444 -2.41 -10.06 -21.02
C ILE A 444 -1.13 -10.59 -20.40
N THR A 445 -1.11 -11.86 -20.02
CA THR A 445 0.10 -12.62 -19.71
C THR A 445 0.02 -14.03 -20.27
N VAL A 446 1.16 -14.67 -20.49
CA VAL A 446 1.25 -16.02 -21.07
C VAL A 446 2.13 -16.90 -20.20
N SER A 447 1.75 -18.15 -20.03
CA SER A 447 2.55 -19.21 -19.42
C SER A 447 2.77 -20.34 -20.42
N PRO A 448 3.87 -20.31 -21.18
CA PRO A 448 4.22 -21.37 -22.12
C PRO A 448 4.33 -22.76 -21.47
N PRO A 449 4.89 -22.92 -20.25
CA PRO A 449 4.95 -24.24 -19.59
C PRO A 449 3.59 -24.88 -19.32
N THR A 450 2.56 -24.06 -19.04
CA THR A 450 1.20 -24.56 -18.81
C THR A 450 0.35 -24.60 -20.09
N GLY A 451 0.86 -24.05 -21.19
CA GLY A 451 0.13 -23.92 -22.46
C GLY A 451 -1.08 -22.98 -22.37
N LYS A 452 -1.06 -22.02 -21.44
CA LYS A 452 -2.17 -21.10 -21.14
C LYS A 452 -1.75 -19.64 -21.34
N PHE A 453 -2.75 -18.80 -21.67
CA PHE A 453 -2.66 -17.35 -21.53
C PHE A 453 -3.85 -16.83 -20.72
N TYR A 454 -3.63 -15.68 -20.10
CA TYR A 454 -4.57 -15.04 -19.17
C TYR A 454 -4.79 -13.60 -19.62
N TRP A 455 -6.03 -13.09 -19.51
CA TRP A 455 -6.31 -11.70 -19.84
C TRP A 455 -7.37 -11.08 -18.95
N THR A 456 -7.36 -9.76 -18.88
CA THR A 456 -8.38 -8.99 -18.17
C THR A 456 -9.42 -8.42 -19.12
N GLN A 457 -10.66 -8.36 -18.66
CA GLN A 457 -11.73 -7.52 -19.20
C GLN A 457 -12.15 -6.56 -18.09
N LYS A 458 -11.80 -5.29 -18.24
CA LYS A 458 -11.93 -4.33 -17.13
C LYS A 458 -13.38 -3.98 -16.75
N GLY A 459 -14.32 -4.19 -17.66
CA GLY A 459 -15.70 -3.74 -17.50
C GLY A 459 -15.87 -2.22 -17.60
N PRO A 460 -17.06 -1.69 -17.26
CA PRO A 460 -17.27 -0.25 -17.14
C PRO A 460 -16.35 0.36 -16.07
N SER A 461 -15.85 1.57 -16.31
CA SER A 461 -15.01 2.28 -15.34
C SER A 461 -15.72 2.36 -13.99
N LYS A 462 -15.02 1.90 -12.93
CA LYS A 462 -15.52 1.85 -11.54
C LYS A 462 -16.84 1.07 -11.38
N GLY A 463 -17.15 0.19 -12.32
CA GLY A 463 -18.44 -0.50 -12.40
C GLY A 463 -18.54 -1.83 -11.65
N GLY A 464 -17.44 -2.36 -11.10
CA GLY A 464 -17.43 -3.65 -10.39
C GLY A 464 -17.86 -4.82 -11.29
N LYS A 465 -17.51 -4.80 -12.57
CA LYS A 465 -17.88 -5.79 -13.58
C LYS A 465 -16.66 -6.40 -14.28
N GLY A 466 -15.46 -6.15 -13.72
CA GLY A 466 -14.22 -6.66 -14.26
C GLY A 466 -14.11 -8.17 -14.14
N ARG A 467 -13.35 -8.79 -15.06
CA ARG A 467 -13.11 -10.23 -15.10
C ARG A 467 -11.65 -10.53 -15.42
N ILE A 468 -11.18 -11.68 -14.95
CA ILE A 468 -9.94 -12.31 -15.40
C ILE A 468 -10.29 -13.67 -15.97
N LEU A 469 -9.77 -13.94 -17.15
CA LEU A 469 -10.06 -15.15 -17.92
C LEU A 469 -8.77 -15.84 -18.33
N ARG A 470 -8.85 -17.12 -18.67
CA ARG A 470 -7.77 -17.89 -19.31
C ARG A 470 -8.27 -18.77 -20.43
N ALA A 471 -7.37 -19.15 -21.34
CA ALA A 471 -7.60 -20.12 -22.38
C ALA A 471 -6.30 -20.84 -22.77
N ASN A 472 -6.38 -21.91 -23.55
CA ASN A 472 -5.20 -22.56 -24.12
C ASN A 472 -4.54 -21.66 -25.17
N ILE A 473 -3.22 -21.72 -25.30
CA ILE A 473 -2.48 -20.98 -26.34
C ILE A 473 -2.96 -21.39 -27.73
N ASP A 474 -3.15 -22.66 -27.95
CA ASP A 474 -3.57 -23.22 -29.24
C ASP A 474 -5.06 -23.58 -29.25
N PHE A 475 -5.69 -23.45 -30.39
CA PHE A 475 -7.08 -23.85 -30.60
C PHE A 475 -7.26 -25.37 -30.61
N GLN A 476 -8.44 -25.83 -30.21
CA GLN A 476 -8.84 -27.19 -30.46
C GLN A 476 -9.08 -27.37 -32.00
N PRO A 477 -8.92 -28.58 -32.53
CA PRO A 477 -9.14 -28.84 -33.94
C PRO A 477 -10.55 -28.40 -34.39
N GLY A 478 -10.60 -27.49 -35.39
CA GLY A 478 -11.84 -26.95 -35.93
C GLY A 478 -12.40 -25.71 -35.26
N GLU A 479 -11.74 -25.20 -34.21
CA GLU A 479 -12.09 -23.94 -33.53
C GLU A 479 -11.30 -22.75 -34.08
N ASP A 480 -11.82 -21.56 -33.85
CA ASP A 480 -11.19 -20.27 -34.11
C ASP A 480 -11.43 -19.30 -32.97
N ALA A 481 -11.01 -18.05 -33.10
CA ALA A 481 -11.11 -17.01 -32.06
C ALA A 481 -12.56 -16.71 -31.61
N LYS A 482 -13.56 -16.99 -32.43
CA LYS A 482 -14.99 -16.76 -32.12
C LYS A 482 -15.69 -18.01 -31.60
N THR A 483 -15.19 -19.19 -31.97
CA THR A 483 -15.87 -20.47 -31.73
C THR A 483 -15.20 -21.31 -30.63
N ARG A 484 -14.05 -20.88 -30.08
CA ARG A 484 -13.32 -21.59 -29.03
C ARG A 484 -14.17 -21.80 -27.78
N THR A 485 -14.12 -22.99 -27.23
CA THR A 485 -14.93 -23.43 -26.08
C THR A 485 -14.15 -23.53 -24.77
N ASP A 486 -12.84 -23.30 -24.81
CA ASP A 486 -11.92 -23.48 -23.70
C ASP A 486 -11.69 -22.22 -22.83
N ILE A 487 -12.47 -21.16 -23.08
CA ILE A 487 -12.40 -19.94 -22.28
C ILE A 487 -12.99 -20.21 -20.89
N GLU A 488 -12.17 -19.97 -19.86
CA GLU A 488 -12.56 -20.09 -18.46
C GLU A 488 -12.52 -18.72 -17.80
N VAL A 489 -13.58 -18.37 -17.05
CA VAL A 489 -13.61 -17.19 -16.17
C VAL A 489 -13.01 -17.60 -14.83
N LEU A 490 -11.87 -17.02 -14.45
CA LEU A 490 -11.20 -17.27 -13.17
C LEU A 490 -11.75 -16.39 -12.06
N PHE A 491 -11.91 -15.10 -12.34
CA PHE A 491 -12.44 -14.11 -11.41
C PHE A 491 -13.43 -13.19 -12.12
N GLN A 492 -14.49 -12.79 -11.42
CA GLN A 492 -15.51 -11.87 -11.94
C GLN A 492 -16.02 -10.92 -10.85
N GLY A 493 -16.67 -9.84 -11.26
CA GLY A 493 -17.13 -8.82 -10.32
C GLY A 493 -15.99 -8.00 -9.69
N LEU A 494 -14.80 -8.05 -10.30
CA LEU A 494 -13.65 -7.25 -9.87
C LEU A 494 -13.91 -5.77 -10.15
N PRO A 495 -13.31 -4.85 -9.37
CA PRO A 495 -13.53 -3.40 -9.54
C PRO A 495 -13.18 -2.90 -10.94
N GLU A 496 -11.91 -2.98 -11.34
CA GLU A 496 -11.42 -2.63 -12.68
C GLU A 496 -10.01 -3.22 -12.89
N PRO A 497 -9.85 -4.54 -13.12
CA PRO A 497 -8.55 -5.18 -13.31
C PRO A 497 -7.90 -4.71 -14.62
N ILE A 498 -6.60 -4.39 -14.58
CA ILE A 498 -5.87 -3.81 -15.69
C ILE A 498 -4.80 -4.78 -16.21
N ASP A 499 -3.63 -4.81 -15.59
CA ASP A 499 -2.51 -5.62 -16.04
C ASP A 499 -2.30 -6.82 -15.13
N LEU A 500 -1.64 -7.86 -15.63
CA LEU A 500 -1.46 -9.10 -14.88
C LEU A 500 -0.16 -9.81 -15.27
N GLU A 501 0.42 -10.53 -14.32
CA GLU A 501 1.59 -11.38 -14.49
C GLU A 501 1.41 -12.71 -13.74
N VAL A 502 1.96 -13.79 -14.29
CA VAL A 502 1.96 -15.10 -13.64
C VAL A 502 3.35 -15.44 -13.12
N ASP A 503 3.44 -15.82 -11.85
CA ASP A 503 4.61 -16.49 -11.29
C ASP A 503 4.47 -17.98 -11.60
N GLU A 504 5.23 -18.46 -12.58
CA GLU A 504 5.15 -19.83 -13.08
C GLU A 504 5.67 -20.86 -12.07
N ASP A 505 6.66 -20.47 -11.25
CA ASP A 505 7.27 -21.36 -10.25
C ASP A 505 6.31 -21.62 -9.08
N GLU A 506 5.57 -20.59 -8.65
CA GLU A 506 4.64 -20.68 -7.52
C GLU A 506 3.19 -20.93 -7.97
N ASN A 507 2.91 -20.90 -9.28
CA ASN A 507 1.58 -20.99 -9.89
C ASN A 507 0.60 -19.94 -9.32
N VAL A 508 1.06 -18.69 -9.24
CA VAL A 508 0.32 -17.55 -8.66
C VAL A 508 0.14 -16.47 -9.73
N LEU A 509 -1.08 -16.00 -9.87
CA LEU A 509 -1.42 -14.85 -10.72
C LEU A 509 -1.43 -13.58 -9.87
N TYR A 510 -0.78 -12.53 -10.38
CA TYR A 510 -0.78 -11.17 -9.81
C TYR A 510 -1.44 -10.22 -10.79
N TRP A 511 -2.15 -9.20 -10.27
CA TRP A 511 -2.74 -8.17 -11.14
C TRP A 511 -2.89 -6.83 -10.43
N THR A 512 -2.92 -5.75 -11.22
CA THR A 512 -3.30 -4.42 -10.79
C THR A 512 -4.80 -4.21 -10.98
N ASP A 513 -5.41 -3.48 -10.06
CA ASP A 513 -6.80 -3.02 -10.19
C ASP A 513 -6.86 -1.52 -9.92
N ARG A 514 -7.45 -0.75 -10.84
CA ARG A 514 -7.55 0.70 -10.76
C ARG A 514 -8.93 1.21 -10.33
N GLY A 515 -9.83 0.30 -9.97
CA GLY A 515 -11.17 0.66 -9.51
C GLY A 515 -11.18 1.47 -8.22
N GLU A 516 -12.36 1.68 -7.67
CA GLU A 516 -12.53 2.44 -6.42
C GLU A 516 -12.13 1.64 -5.18
N LEU A 517 -11.65 2.35 -4.17
CA LEU A 517 -11.44 1.79 -2.84
C LEU A 517 -12.79 1.25 -2.27
N PRO A 518 -12.79 0.21 -1.45
CA PRO A 518 -11.61 -0.43 -0.82
C PRO A 518 -10.93 -1.53 -1.65
N ASN A 519 -11.55 -2.02 -2.74
CA ASN A 519 -11.08 -3.18 -3.49
C ASN A 519 -10.34 -2.81 -4.80
N GLY A 520 -10.33 -1.55 -5.19
CA GLY A 520 -9.56 -1.01 -6.30
C GLY A 520 -8.39 -0.12 -5.85
N ASN A 521 -7.60 0.35 -6.81
CA ASN A 521 -6.30 0.99 -6.59
C ASN A 521 -5.35 0.10 -5.78
N THR A 522 -5.25 -1.19 -6.22
CA THR A 522 -4.64 -2.30 -5.48
C THR A 522 -3.68 -3.10 -6.34
N ILE A 523 -2.79 -3.86 -5.66
CA ILE A 523 -2.12 -5.05 -6.20
C ILE A 523 -2.78 -6.26 -5.55
N ASN A 524 -3.07 -7.26 -6.36
CA ASN A 524 -3.77 -8.46 -5.93
C ASN A 524 -3.02 -9.71 -6.37
N ARG A 525 -3.26 -10.84 -5.68
CA ARG A 525 -2.77 -12.15 -6.11
C ARG A 525 -3.77 -13.26 -5.82
N ALA A 526 -3.65 -14.36 -6.57
CA ALA A 526 -4.37 -15.59 -6.30
C ALA A 526 -3.56 -16.81 -6.76
N LYS A 527 -3.65 -17.92 -6.02
CA LYS A 527 -3.15 -19.21 -6.49
C LYS A 527 -4.04 -19.73 -7.61
N LEU A 528 -3.43 -20.26 -8.66
CA LEU A 528 -4.15 -20.84 -9.80
C LEU A 528 -4.52 -22.30 -9.58
N ASP A 529 -3.95 -22.96 -8.55
CA ASP A 529 -4.28 -24.32 -8.17
C ASP A 529 -5.69 -24.40 -7.59
N GLY A 530 -6.52 -25.25 -8.18
CA GLY A 530 -7.90 -25.47 -7.72
C GLY A 530 -8.92 -24.42 -8.16
N VAL A 531 -8.53 -23.38 -8.92
CA VAL A 531 -9.49 -22.48 -9.57
C VAL A 531 -10.13 -23.23 -10.73
N THR A 532 -11.37 -23.68 -10.54
CA THR A 532 -12.13 -24.43 -11.55
C THR A 532 -13.37 -23.68 -11.99
N LYS A 533 -13.93 -24.07 -13.14
CA LYS A 533 -15.12 -23.48 -13.78
C LYS A 533 -16.36 -23.40 -12.87
N ASP A 534 -16.40 -24.18 -11.79
CA ASP A 534 -17.57 -24.33 -10.90
C ASP A 534 -17.57 -23.35 -9.69
N HIS A 535 -16.55 -22.48 -9.58
CA HIS A 535 -16.44 -21.59 -8.41
C HIS A 535 -17.20 -20.26 -8.50
N HIS A 536 -17.94 -19.96 -9.59
CA HIS A 536 -18.36 -18.60 -9.88
C HIS A 536 -19.85 -18.39 -10.18
N ASP A 537 -20.71 -18.75 -9.22
CA ASP A 537 -22.11 -18.26 -9.19
C ASP A 537 -22.25 -16.84 -8.55
N GLY A 538 -21.17 -16.05 -8.47
CA GLY A 538 -21.19 -14.73 -7.85
C GLY A 538 -19.94 -13.90 -8.14
N ALA A 539 -19.86 -12.69 -7.58
CA ALA A 539 -18.67 -11.86 -7.62
C ALA A 539 -17.57 -12.47 -6.75
N SER A 540 -16.32 -12.46 -7.27
CA SER A 540 -15.14 -12.89 -6.52
C SER A 540 -14.87 -11.96 -5.35
N GLN A 541 -14.47 -12.53 -4.20
CA GLN A 541 -14.32 -11.82 -2.93
C GLN A 541 -12.85 -11.80 -2.50
N SER A 542 -12.37 -10.62 -2.08
CA SER A 542 -11.04 -10.52 -1.46
C SER A 542 -11.02 -11.24 -0.12
N GLY A 543 -9.88 -11.85 0.22
CA GLY A 543 -9.71 -12.67 1.42
C GLY A 543 -10.23 -14.11 1.31
N LYS A 544 -10.98 -14.43 0.24
CA LYS A 544 -11.51 -15.76 -0.05
C LYS A 544 -11.01 -16.32 -1.38
N ASP A 545 -11.32 -15.62 -2.46
CA ASP A 545 -10.97 -16.06 -3.82
C ASP A 545 -9.63 -15.49 -4.27
N TYR A 546 -9.24 -14.34 -3.73
CA TYR A 546 -7.97 -13.67 -3.98
C TYR A 546 -7.54 -12.80 -2.79
N GLU A 547 -6.29 -12.41 -2.75
CA GLU A 547 -5.69 -11.59 -1.72
C GLU A 547 -5.35 -10.19 -2.28
N ILE A 548 -5.66 -9.14 -1.52
CA ILE A 548 -5.18 -7.78 -1.78
C ILE A 548 -3.87 -7.57 -1.03
N LEU A 549 -2.78 -7.41 -1.76
CA LEU A 549 -1.45 -7.23 -1.20
C LEU A 549 -1.22 -5.79 -0.70
N THR A 550 -1.69 -4.81 -1.45
CA THR A 550 -1.54 -3.40 -1.09
C THR A 550 -2.66 -2.55 -1.70
N ARG A 551 -2.91 -1.40 -1.08
CA ARG A 551 -3.90 -0.40 -1.48
C ARG A 551 -3.26 0.99 -1.58
N GLY A 552 -4.03 1.96 -2.07
CA GLY A 552 -3.62 3.36 -2.08
C GLY A 552 -2.59 3.67 -3.17
N LEU A 553 -2.80 3.10 -4.36
CA LEU A 553 -2.16 3.51 -5.60
C LEU A 553 -3.03 4.56 -6.31
N HIS A 554 -2.46 5.30 -7.26
CA HIS A 554 -3.17 6.33 -8.04
C HIS A 554 -3.52 5.83 -9.44
N GLU A 555 -4.58 5.03 -9.57
CA GLU A 555 -4.95 4.32 -10.79
C GLU A 555 -3.80 3.42 -11.29
N ALA A 556 -3.57 2.31 -10.57
CA ALA A 556 -2.54 1.32 -10.88
C ALA A 556 -2.73 0.74 -12.29
N ILE A 557 -1.66 0.70 -13.09
CA ILE A 557 -1.69 0.21 -14.47
C ILE A 557 -0.76 -0.98 -14.64
N GLY A 558 0.52 -0.77 -14.93
CA GLY A 558 1.46 -1.84 -15.25
C GLY A 558 1.97 -2.58 -14.02
N ILE A 559 2.20 -3.88 -14.16
CA ILE A 559 2.84 -4.73 -13.15
C ILE A 559 3.96 -5.54 -13.76
N LYS A 560 5.08 -5.71 -13.05
CA LYS A 560 6.17 -6.61 -13.42
C LYS A 560 6.70 -7.35 -12.21
N LEU A 561 6.79 -8.67 -12.33
CA LEU A 561 7.38 -9.52 -11.31
C LEU A 561 8.89 -9.67 -11.52
N ASP A 562 9.64 -9.55 -10.43
CA ASP A 562 11.02 -10.01 -10.29
C ASP A 562 11.01 -11.25 -9.38
N SER A 563 10.57 -12.38 -9.92
CA SER A 563 10.40 -13.62 -9.15
C SER A 563 11.73 -14.07 -8.51
N LYS A 564 12.86 -13.83 -9.19
CA LYS A 564 14.20 -14.16 -8.68
C LYS A 564 14.53 -13.43 -7.37
N ASN A 565 14.24 -12.13 -7.29
CA ASN A 565 14.51 -11.29 -6.12
C ASN A 565 13.26 -11.11 -5.24
N ARG A 566 12.19 -11.81 -5.53
CA ARG A 566 10.91 -11.76 -4.76
C ARG A 566 10.36 -10.35 -4.64
N ARG A 567 10.26 -9.62 -5.76
CA ARG A 567 9.79 -8.22 -5.83
C ARG A 567 8.71 -8.02 -6.88
N ILE A 568 7.91 -6.98 -6.68
CA ILE A 568 6.89 -6.51 -7.62
C ILE A 568 7.19 -5.05 -7.96
N PHE A 569 7.15 -4.70 -9.24
CA PHE A 569 7.20 -3.31 -9.70
C PHE A 569 5.85 -2.93 -10.29
N VAL A 570 5.38 -1.72 -9.97
CA VAL A 570 4.07 -1.21 -10.42
C VAL A 570 4.18 0.24 -10.83
N THR A 571 3.49 0.59 -11.90
CA THR A 571 3.29 1.96 -12.38
C THR A 571 1.87 2.43 -12.11
N ASP A 572 1.69 3.73 -11.95
CA ASP A 572 0.37 4.34 -11.85
C ASP A 572 0.23 5.63 -12.68
N LEU A 573 -1.02 6.03 -12.97
CA LEU A 573 -1.30 7.26 -13.72
C LEU A 573 -1.00 8.54 -12.91
N GLY A 574 -0.75 8.42 -11.61
CA GLY A 574 -0.24 9.50 -10.78
C GLY A 574 1.25 9.81 -11.00
N GLY A 575 1.91 9.12 -11.93
CA GLY A 575 3.31 9.36 -12.30
C GLY A 575 4.32 8.69 -11.36
N SER A 576 3.96 7.60 -10.73
CA SER A 576 4.85 6.87 -9.82
C SER A 576 5.23 5.49 -10.37
N VAL A 577 6.46 5.07 -10.05
CA VAL A 577 6.91 3.69 -10.13
C VAL A 577 7.19 3.20 -8.71
N TYR A 578 6.53 2.13 -8.31
CA TYR A 578 6.71 1.52 -6.99
C TYR A 578 7.42 0.17 -7.08
N GLN A 579 8.15 -0.17 -6.03
CA GLN A 579 8.66 -1.49 -5.74
C GLN A 579 8.03 -2.00 -4.45
N PHE A 580 7.69 -3.29 -4.42
CA PHE A 580 7.18 -4.01 -3.26
C PHE A 580 7.93 -5.33 -3.12
N ASP A 581 7.93 -5.93 -1.95
CA ASP A 581 8.20 -7.34 -1.82
C ASP A 581 7.06 -8.17 -2.45
N ILE A 582 7.32 -9.43 -2.76
CA ILE A 582 6.34 -10.30 -3.46
C ILE A 582 5.04 -10.53 -2.67
N ASP A 583 5.06 -10.26 -1.36
CA ASP A 583 3.89 -10.30 -0.47
C ASP A 583 3.18 -8.95 -0.31
N GLY A 584 3.61 -7.92 -1.04
CA GLY A 584 3.07 -6.56 -0.98
C GLY A 584 3.65 -5.67 0.12
N GLY A 585 4.57 -6.20 0.93
CA GLY A 585 5.29 -5.45 1.95
C GLY A 585 6.33 -4.48 1.37
N ASN A 586 6.95 -3.69 2.25
CA ASN A 586 8.08 -2.81 1.96
C ASN A 586 7.87 -1.89 0.74
N LYS A 587 6.67 -1.27 0.63
CA LYS A 587 6.34 -0.32 -0.43
C LYS A 587 7.39 0.79 -0.54
N LYS A 588 8.05 0.87 -1.68
CA LYS A 588 9.03 1.92 -2.01
C LYS A 588 8.63 2.61 -3.30
N ARG A 589 8.62 3.95 -3.31
CA ARG A 589 8.52 4.71 -4.54
C ARG A 589 9.90 4.81 -5.19
N VAL A 590 10.08 4.19 -6.34
CA VAL A 590 11.35 4.17 -7.10
C VAL A 590 11.47 5.43 -7.93
N TYR A 591 10.40 5.84 -8.61
CA TYR A 591 10.32 7.08 -9.37
C TYR A 591 9.02 7.82 -9.09
N GLU A 592 9.10 9.14 -9.19
CA GLU A 592 7.98 10.07 -9.19
C GLU A 592 8.25 11.14 -10.24
N GLY A 593 7.26 11.44 -11.07
CA GLY A 593 7.38 12.43 -12.12
C GLY A 593 6.06 13.13 -12.41
N SER A 594 6.11 14.13 -13.27
CA SER A 594 4.91 14.82 -13.77
C SER A 594 4.19 14.05 -14.88
N GLY A 595 4.66 12.83 -15.23
CA GLY A 595 4.06 11.96 -16.24
C GLY A 595 2.83 11.19 -15.73
N ALA A 596 2.23 10.40 -16.60
CA ALA A 596 1.25 9.37 -16.26
C ALA A 596 1.78 8.04 -16.79
N PHE A 597 2.17 7.14 -15.86
CA PHE A 597 2.90 5.93 -16.23
C PHE A 597 1.96 4.75 -16.47
N THR A 598 2.25 3.98 -17.52
CA THR A 598 1.44 2.84 -17.94
C THR A 598 2.23 1.53 -17.82
N GLY A 599 2.53 0.81 -18.88
CA GLY A 599 3.25 -0.46 -18.81
C GLY A 599 4.66 -0.35 -18.21
N ILE A 600 5.14 -1.45 -17.62
CA ILE A 600 6.48 -1.58 -17.03
C ILE A 600 7.07 -2.96 -17.31
N THR A 601 8.38 -3.01 -17.57
CA THR A 601 9.15 -4.25 -17.67
C THR A 601 10.57 -4.06 -17.13
N MET A 602 11.35 -5.14 -17.03
CA MET A 602 12.71 -5.09 -16.47
C MET A 602 13.69 -5.99 -17.22
N ALA A 603 14.96 -5.53 -17.28
CA ALA A 603 16.08 -6.29 -17.82
C ALA A 603 16.99 -6.86 -16.73
#